data_c3ba37eeeb58768a65d58f825ed73b9e
#
_entry.id   c3ba37eeeb58768a65d58f825ed73b9e
#
_cell.length_a   1.000
_cell.length_b   1.000
_cell.length_c   1.000
_cell.angle_alpha   90.00
_cell.angle_beta   90.00
_cell.angle_gamma   90.00
#
_symmetry.space_group_name_H-M   'P 1'
#
loop_
_entity.id
_entity.type
_entity.pdbx_description
1 polymer ?
#
loop_
_entity_poly.entity_id
_entity_poly.type
_entity_poly.pdbx_seq_one_letter_code
_entity_poly.pdbx_strand_id
1 'polypeptide(L)'
;MKSMVRVLVGMCMALLMMVQSCLAADVAALVKVKDGKNWGVVDQQGRVILPFEFSEIVITGKGIMRVKGENKKFAIYDAGSRVILPMEFDTIWQNDDGSYFASKEKKFGYYDANGILIGQNKFDDVKLFNEGLAAVKIGKQWGFVDVTGKLVIPVQFDDVSSFAEGLAAAR
;
A
#
# COMPACT_ATOMS: atom_id res chain seq x y z
N MET A 1 18.41 6.63 31.16
CA MET A 1 17.89 6.99 29.86
C MET A 1 16.58 6.28 29.45
N LYS A 2 16.16 5.19 30.11
CA LYS A 2 14.88 4.49 29.84
C LYS A 2 13.63 5.14 30.45
N SER A 3 13.78 6.16 31.33
CA SER A 3 12.64 6.78 32.02
C SER A 3 12.10 8.06 31.37
N MET A 4 12.85 8.70 30.46
CA MET A 4 12.42 9.96 29.84
C MET A 4 11.38 9.78 28.72
N VAL A 5 11.38 8.63 28.04
CA VAL A 5 10.40 8.37 26.97
C VAL A 5 9.01 8.02 27.54
N ARG A 6 8.96 7.43 28.75
CA ARG A 6 7.67 7.10 29.40
C ARG A 6 6.91 8.29 29.98
N VAL A 7 7.58 9.39 30.28
CA VAL A 7 6.95 10.59 30.88
C VAL A 7 6.24 11.44 29.82
N LEU A 8 6.67 11.40 28.54
CA LEU A 8 6.04 12.18 27.45
C LEU A 8 4.75 11.55 26.91
N VAL A 9 4.52 10.27 27.11
CA VAL A 9 3.29 9.58 26.65
C VAL A 9 2.13 9.73 27.65
N GLY A 10 2.41 10.09 28.90
CA GLY A 10 1.40 10.15 29.97
C GLY A 10 0.76 11.51 30.23
N MET A 11 1.15 12.58 29.55
CA MET A 11 0.75 13.96 29.94
C MET A 11 0.08 14.77 28.84
N CYS A 12 -0.45 14.17 27.78
CA CYS A 12 -1.20 14.88 26.74
C CYS A 12 -2.62 14.34 26.54
N MET A 13 -3.34 14.20 27.68
CA MET A 13 -4.80 14.06 27.67
C MET A 13 -5.42 15.23 28.42
N ALA A 14 -5.39 16.42 27.84
CA ALA A 14 -6.39 17.47 28.07
C ALA A 14 -6.12 18.69 27.18
N LEU A 15 -7.14 19.03 26.43
CA LEU A 15 -7.51 20.37 25.95
C LEU A 15 -6.70 20.97 24.78
N LEU A 16 -7.23 21.01 23.58
CA LEU A 16 -7.80 22.20 22.94
C LEU A 16 -8.21 21.90 21.50
N MET A 17 -9.52 21.99 21.24
CA MET A 17 -10.01 22.16 19.86
C MET A 17 -9.49 23.49 19.33
N MET A 18 -8.59 23.45 18.35
CA MET A 18 -8.40 24.53 17.40
C MET A 18 -8.49 23.96 15.99
N VAL A 19 -9.53 24.39 15.31
CA VAL A 19 -9.66 24.31 13.86
C VAL A 19 -8.44 24.99 13.26
N GLN A 20 -7.52 24.21 12.72
CA GLN A 20 -6.45 24.73 11.88
C GLN A 20 -6.70 24.32 10.43
N SER A 21 -6.87 25.35 9.62
CA SER A 21 -6.92 25.36 8.17
C SER A 21 -5.97 24.35 7.55
N CYS A 22 -6.51 23.56 6.63
CA CYS A 22 -5.79 22.66 5.74
C CYS A 22 -4.88 23.49 4.80
N LEU A 23 -3.67 23.82 5.26
CA LEU A 23 -2.56 24.08 4.36
C LEU A 23 -2.00 22.72 3.95
N ALA A 24 -1.71 22.58 2.65
CA ALA A 24 -1.02 21.43 2.12
C ALA A 24 0.17 21.08 3.04
N ALA A 25 0.06 20.00 3.78
CA ALA A 25 1.14 19.55 4.65
C ALA A 25 2.32 19.22 3.74
N ASP A 26 3.39 20.01 3.84
CA ASP A 26 4.73 19.50 3.58
C ASP A 26 4.74 18.09 4.14
N VAL A 27 5.14 17.10 3.32
CA VAL A 27 5.20 15.71 3.78
C VAL A 27 6.25 15.69 4.88
N ALA A 28 5.78 15.96 6.12
CA ALA A 28 6.62 15.99 7.30
C ALA A 28 7.41 14.67 7.30
N ALA A 29 8.73 14.75 7.47
CA ALA A 29 9.56 13.56 7.39
C ALA A 29 9.06 12.55 8.42
N LEU A 30 8.45 11.47 7.92
CA LEU A 30 7.96 10.37 8.72
C LEU A 30 9.14 9.50 9.12
N VAL A 31 9.22 9.17 10.40
CA VAL A 31 10.31 8.36 10.95
C VAL A 31 9.74 7.06 11.49
N LYS A 32 10.24 5.94 10.97
CA LYS A 32 9.95 4.63 11.50
C LYS A 32 10.73 4.41 12.80
N VAL A 33 10.03 4.12 13.88
CA VAL A 33 10.59 3.90 15.22
C VAL A 33 10.19 2.51 15.71
N LYS A 34 11.08 1.88 16.47
CA LYS A 34 10.85 0.56 17.06
C LYS A 34 10.70 0.66 18.57
N ASP A 35 9.64 0.07 19.11
CA ASP A 35 9.47 -0.15 20.55
C ASP A 35 9.35 -1.65 20.83
N GLY A 36 10.38 -2.19 21.48
CA GLY A 36 10.50 -3.65 21.64
C GLY A 36 10.58 -4.37 20.31
N LYS A 37 9.60 -5.24 20.01
CA LYS A 37 9.51 -5.99 18.75
C LYS A 37 8.71 -5.27 17.67
N ASN A 38 7.91 -4.26 18.04
CA ASN A 38 6.94 -3.62 17.16
C ASN A 38 7.46 -2.30 16.58
N TRP A 39 6.99 -2.00 15.38
CA TRP A 39 7.24 -0.76 14.67
C TRP A 39 6.05 0.18 14.75
N GLY A 40 6.33 1.47 14.86
CA GLY A 40 5.39 2.58 14.70
C GLY A 40 6.01 3.67 13.84
N VAL A 41 5.25 4.73 13.60
CA VAL A 41 5.71 5.90 12.84
C VAL A 41 5.44 7.16 13.66
N VAL A 42 6.43 8.05 13.71
CA VAL A 42 6.32 9.38 14.32
C VAL A 42 6.69 10.46 13.30
N ASP A 43 6.20 11.67 13.51
CA ASP A 43 6.65 12.83 12.76
C ASP A 43 7.88 13.50 13.41
N GLN A 44 8.37 14.59 12.81
CA GLN A 44 9.52 15.36 13.30
C GLN A 44 9.30 16.00 14.68
N GLN A 45 8.07 16.17 15.11
CA GLN A 45 7.70 16.67 16.42
C GLN A 45 7.52 15.57 17.47
N GLY A 46 7.76 14.30 17.07
CA GLY A 46 7.60 13.13 17.93
C GLY A 46 6.14 12.71 18.15
N ARG A 47 5.19 13.23 17.36
CA ARG A 47 3.79 12.80 17.44
C ARG A 47 3.67 11.44 16.77
N VAL A 48 2.93 10.53 17.40
CA VAL A 48 2.67 9.20 16.85
C VAL A 48 1.68 9.31 15.69
N ILE A 49 2.10 8.92 14.50
CA ILE A 49 1.30 8.85 13.28
C ILE A 49 0.70 7.44 13.13
N LEU A 50 1.52 6.40 13.32
CA LEU A 50 1.04 5.02 13.41
C LEU A 50 1.50 4.39 14.73
N PRO A 51 0.61 3.64 15.43
CA PRO A 51 0.92 3.01 16.70
C PRO A 51 2.04 1.95 16.57
N PHE A 52 2.63 1.57 17.73
CA PHE A 52 3.71 0.57 17.79
C PHE A 52 3.15 -0.86 17.86
N GLU A 53 2.52 -1.28 16.78
CA GLU A 53 1.84 -2.60 16.71
C GLU A 53 2.18 -3.42 15.46
N PHE A 54 2.99 -2.86 14.55
CA PHE A 54 3.30 -3.51 13.28
C PHE A 54 4.61 -4.31 13.35
N SER A 55 4.62 -5.49 12.72
CA SER A 55 5.81 -6.31 12.58
C SER A 55 6.79 -5.76 11.53
N GLU A 56 6.28 -5.01 10.55
CA GLU A 56 7.05 -4.38 9.49
C GLU A 56 6.37 -3.09 9.02
N ILE A 57 7.17 -2.07 8.71
CA ILE A 57 6.70 -0.84 8.05
C ILE A 57 7.71 -0.46 6.97
N VAL A 58 7.20 -0.15 5.77
CA VAL A 58 7.96 0.45 4.67
C VAL A 58 7.30 1.79 4.33
N ILE A 59 8.08 2.87 4.36
CA ILE A 59 7.63 4.22 4.03
C ILE A 59 8.22 4.57 2.66
N THR A 60 7.37 4.95 1.70
CA THR A 60 7.81 5.42 0.37
C THR A 60 8.09 6.92 0.37
N GLY A 61 8.82 7.42 -0.62
CA GLY A 61 9.13 8.85 -0.77
C GLY A 61 7.92 9.77 -0.92
N LYS A 62 6.72 9.22 -1.14
CA LYS A 62 5.44 9.95 -1.19
C LYS A 62 4.66 9.90 0.14
N GLY A 63 5.28 9.39 1.22
CA GLY A 63 4.64 9.26 2.52
C GLY A 63 3.61 8.13 2.61
N ILE A 64 3.53 7.27 1.60
CA ILE A 64 2.70 6.06 1.68
C ILE A 64 3.41 5.03 2.55
N MET A 65 2.66 4.45 3.47
CA MET A 65 3.17 3.48 4.43
C MET A 65 2.51 2.12 4.17
N ARG A 66 3.32 1.15 3.71
CA ARG A 66 2.91 -0.25 3.71
C ARG A 66 3.31 -0.87 5.04
N VAL A 67 2.34 -1.42 5.73
CA VAL A 67 2.55 -2.04 7.04
C VAL A 67 2.16 -3.51 7.00
N LYS A 68 2.78 -4.29 7.87
CA LYS A 68 2.46 -5.70 8.10
C LYS A 68 2.08 -5.90 9.57
N GLY A 69 0.91 -6.46 9.81
CA GLY A 69 0.46 -6.82 11.14
C GLY A 69 1.06 -8.12 11.68
N GLU A 70 0.83 -8.43 12.95
CA GLU A 70 1.20 -9.71 13.56
C GLU A 70 0.46 -10.89 12.93
N ASN A 71 -0.75 -10.67 12.38
CA ASN A 71 -1.54 -11.62 11.60
C ASN A 71 -0.96 -11.93 10.20
N LYS A 72 0.23 -11.39 9.88
CA LYS A 72 0.94 -11.49 8.60
C LYS A 72 0.21 -10.84 7.41
N LYS A 73 -0.89 -10.10 7.67
CA LYS A 73 -1.59 -9.34 6.63
C LYS A 73 -0.96 -7.96 6.44
N PHE A 74 -1.17 -7.39 5.26
CA PHE A 74 -0.69 -6.08 4.88
C PHE A 74 -1.82 -5.06 4.79
N ALA A 75 -1.46 -3.79 5.05
CA ALA A 75 -2.30 -2.62 4.85
C ALA A 75 -1.50 -1.49 4.22
N ILE A 76 -2.20 -0.50 3.67
CA ILE A 76 -1.62 0.76 3.19
C ILE A 76 -2.26 1.92 3.93
N TYR A 77 -1.40 2.82 4.42
CA TYR A 77 -1.79 4.10 5.01
C TYR A 77 -1.14 5.25 4.25
N ASP A 78 -1.81 6.40 4.22
CA ASP A 78 -1.19 7.64 3.77
C ASP A 78 -0.42 8.34 4.91
N ALA A 79 0.27 9.45 4.59
CA ALA A 79 1.06 10.22 5.54
C ALA A 79 0.24 10.80 6.71
N GLY A 80 -1.07 10.93 6.55
CA GLY A 80 -2.02 11.39 7.57
C GLY A 80 -2.64 10.25 8.38
N SER A 81 -2.12 9.02 8.28
CA SER A 81 -2.65 7.80 8.91
C SER A 81 -4.03 7.35 8.43
N ARG A 82 -4.52 7.88 7.30
CA ARG A 82 -5.74 7.39 6.67
C ARG A 82 -5.47 6.03 6.05
N VAL A 83 -6.36 5.07 6.29
CA VAL A 83 -6.33 3.75 5.66
C VAL A 83 -6.67 3.89 4.18
N ILE A 84 -5.75 3.49 3.29
CA ILE A 84 -5.98 3.35 1.86
C ILE A 84 -6.44 1.91 1.56
N LEU A 85 -5.69 0.92 2.02
CA LEU A 85 -6.08 -0.50 1.96
C LEU A 85 -6.08 -1.09 3.37
N PRO A 86 -7.17 -1.75 3.81
CA PRO A 86 -7.30 -2.31 5.15
C PRO A 86 -6.34 -3.49 5.40
N MET A 87 -6.14 -3.86 6.69
CA MET A 87 -5.24 -4.93 7.14
C MET A 87 -5.83 -6.33 6.88
N GLU A 88 -6.01 -6.67 5.61
CA GLU A 88 -6.63 -7.96 5.24
C GLU A 88 -5.93 -8.68 4.07
N PHE A 89 -4.97 -8.03 3.43
CA PHE A 89 -4.34 -8.57 2.23
C PHE A 89 -3.14 -9.47 2.54
N ASP A 90 -2.99 -10.55 1.77
CA ASP A 90 -1.84 -11.47 1.83
C ASP A 90 -0.60 -10.86 1.17
N THR A 91 -0.82 -10.03 0.15
CA THR A 91 0.24 -9.34 -0.60
C THR A 91 -0.32 -8.03 -1.15
N ILE A 92 0.51 -6.99 -1.20
CA ILE A 92 0.20 -5.72 -1.86
C ILE A 92 1.41 -5.30 -2.67
N TRP A 93 1.20 -5.05 -3.98
CA TRP A 93 2.16 -4.47 -4.90
C TRP A 93 1.67 -3.11 -5.35
N GLN A 94 2.52 -2.09 -5.21
CA GLN A 94 2.23 -0.74 -5.66
C GLN A 94 2.79 -0.53 -7.07
N ASN A 95 1.98 0.00 -7.96
CA ASN A 95 2.37 0.44 -9.28
C ASN A 95 2.94 1.86 -9.24
N ASP A 96 3.66 2.28 -10.29
CA ASP A 96 4.30 3.60 -10.38
C ASP A 96 3.29 4.76 -10.38
N ASP A 97 2.07 4.53 -10.89
CA ASP A 97 0.96 5.49 -10.89
C ASP A 97 0.27 5.64 -9.52
N GLY A 98 0.70 4.86 -8.52
CA GLY A 98 0.15 4.84 -7.17
C GLY A 98 -1.01 3.86 -6.95
N SER A 99 -1.48 3.19 -8.00
CA SER A 99 -2.46 2.10 -7.89
C SER A 99 -1.85 0.84 -7.28
N TYR A 100 -2.70 -0.16 -6.98
CA TYR A 100 -2.24 -1.37 -6.30
C TYR A 100 -2.82 -2.63 -6.92
N PHE A 101 -2.00 -3.68 -7.00
CA PHE A 101 -2.50 -5.05 -7.01
C PHE A 101 -2.42 -5.61 -5.59
N ALA A 102 -3.52 -6.08 -5.07
CA ALA A 102 -3.57 -6.66 -3.73
C ALA A 102 -4.28 -8.01 -3.74
N SER A 103 -3.70 -9.00 -3.07
CA SER A 103 -4.28 -10.35 -3.01
C SER A 103 -4.96 -10.61 -1.68
N LYS A 104 -6.14 -11.23 -1.76
CA LYS A 104 -6.91 -11.75 -0.66
C LYS A 104 -7.51 -13.08 -1.09
N GLU A 105 -7.43 -14.11 -0.22
CA GLU A 105 -7.97 -15.44 -0.53
C GLU A 105 -7.43 -16.02 -1.85
N LYS A 106 -6.12 -15.83 -2.08
CA LYS A 106 -5.41 -16.29 -3.28
C LYS A 106 -5.86 -15.66 -4.61
N LYS A 107 -6.60 -14.55 -4.56
CA LYS A 107 -6.98 -13.80 -5.76
C LYS A 107 -6.50 -12.36 -5.66
N PHE A 108 -5.98 -11.84 -6.75
CA PHE A 108 -5.61 -10.44 -6.88
C PHE A 108 -6.79 -9.62 -7.38
N GLY A 109 -6.95 -8.44 -6.75
CA GLY A 109 -7.74 -7.33 -7.24
C GLY A 109 -6.86 -6.18 -7.67
N TYR A 110 -7.38 -5.34 -8.53
CA TYR A 110 -6.78 -4.08 -8.91
C TYR A 110 -7.50 -2.93 -8.21
N TYR A 111 -6.73 -2.07 -7.53
CA TYR A 111 -7.24 -0.96 -6.72
C TYR A 111 -6.60 0.35 -7.20
N ASP A 112 -7.39 1.42 -7.26
CA ASP A 112 -6.84 2.74 -7.56
C ASP A 112 -5.95 3.29 -6.41
N ALA A 113 -5.37 4.47 -6.60
CA ALA A 113 -4.52 5.11 -5.60
C ALA A 113 -5.24 5.49 -4.29
N ASN A 114 -6.58 5.50 -4.29
CA ASN A 114 -7.42 5.74 -3.12
C ASN A 114 -7.85 4.44 -2.42
N GLY A 115 -7.47 3.28 -2.96
CA GLY A 115 -7.84 1.97 -2.46
C GLY A 115 -9.24 1.51 -2.90
N ILE A 116 -9.80 2.12 -3.94
CA ILE A 116 -11.09 1.70 -4.51
C ILE A 116 -10.84 0.53 -5.47
N LEU A 117 -11.53 -0.59 -5.24
CA LEU A 117 -11.45 -1.77 -6.10
C LEU A 117 -11.98 -1.45 -7.51
N ILE A 118 -11.15 -1.67 -8.51
CA ILE A 118 -11.51 -1.55 -9.92
C ILE A 118 -11.88 -2.93 -10.45
N GLY A 119 -13.16 -3.13 -10.71
CA GLY A 119 -13.70 -4.42 -11.18
C GLY A 119 -13.88 -5.44 -10.05
N GLN A 120 -13.30 -6.63 -10.18
CA GLN A 120 -13.47 -7.75 -9.25
C GLN A 120 -12.12 -8.37 -8.87
N ASN A 121 -11.99 -8.92 -7.67
CA ASN A 121 -10.88 -9.77 -7.25
C ASN A 121 -10.96 -11.12 -7.96
N LYS A 122 -10.31 -11.25 -9.10
CA LYS A 122 -10.47 -12.43 -9.97
C LYS A 122 -9.19 -13.01 -10.53
N PHE A 123 -8.08 -12.29 -10.42
CA PHE A 123 -6.84 -12.73 -11.05
C PHE A 123 -6.11 -13.74 -10.16
N ASP A 124 -5.63 -14.82 -10.75
CA ASP A 124 -4.82 -15.83 -10.06
C ASP A 124 -3.37 -15.38 -9.88
N ASP A 125 -2.90 -14.53 -10.80
CA ASP A 125 -1.57 -13.93 -10.76
C ASP A 125 -1.58 -12.62 -11.55
N VAL A 126 -0.60 -11.73 -11.28
CA VAL A 126 -0.48 -10.44 -11.95
C VAL A 126 1.00 -10.08 -12.12
N LYS A 127 1.32 -9.27 -13.13
CA LYS A 127 2.59 -8.53 -13.23
C LYS A 127 2.27 -7.04 -13.17
N LEU A 128 3.18 -6.25 -12.58
CA LEU A 128 2.98 -4.81 -12.46
C LEU A 128 2.83 -4.14 -13.83
N PHE A 129 2.17 -2.99 -13.85
CA PHE A 129 2.02 -2.20 -15.05
C PHE A 129 3.37 -1.82 -15.65
N ASN A 130 3.47 -1.98 -16.95
CA ASN A 130 4.53 -1.42 -17.77
C ASN A 130 3.91 -0.93 -19.09
N GLU A 131 4.26 0.27 -19.52
CA GLU A 131 3.71 0.92 -20.73
C GLU A 131 2.16 0.95 -20.75
N GLY A 132 1.53 1.13 -19.56
CA GLY A 132 0.08 1.24 -19.42
C GLY A 132 -0.68 -0.10 -19.47
N LEU A 133 0.02 -1.24 -19.54
CA LEU A 133 -0.56 -2.58 -19.55
C LEU A 133 0.02 -3.45 -18.43
N ALA A 134 -0.85 -4.21 -17.76
CA ALA A 134 -0.48 -5.21 -16.76
C ALA A 134 -0.90 -6.60 -17.23
N ALA A 135 0.01 -7.57 -17.15
CA ALA A 135 -0.35 -8.95 -17.40
C ALA A 135 -1.16 -9.51 -16.24
N VAL A 136 -2.26 -10.18 -16.53
CA VAL A 136 -3.15 -10.81 -15.57
C VAL A 136 -3.43 -12.26 -15.95
N LYS A 137 -3.47 -13.13 -14.94
CA LYS A 137 -3.75 -14.55 -15.12
C LYS A 137 -5.14 -14.90 -14.63
N ILE A 138 -5.88 -15.66 -15.41
CA ILE A 138 -7.15 -16.27 -15.02
C ILE A 138 -7.11 -17.75 -15.37
N GLY A 139 -7.24 -18.62 -14.38
CA GLY A 139 -7.00 -20.05 -14.55
C GLY A 139 -5.54 -20.33 -14.91
N LYS A 140 -5.30 -20.87 -16.09
CA LYS A 140 -3.94 -21.20 -16.56
C LYS A 140 -3.39 -20.19 -17.59
N GLN A 141 -4.22 -19.25 -18.06
CA GLN A 141 -3.89 -18.38 -19.18
C GLN A 141 -3.72 -16.93 -18.76
N TRP A 142 -2.90 -16.22 -19.52
CA TRP A 142 -2.59 -14.81 -19.37
C TRP A 142 -3.26 -13.97 -20.43
N GLY A 143 -3.61 -12.75 -20.04
CA GLY A 143 -4.04 -11.66 -20.90
C GLY A 143 -3.52 -10.34 -20.32
N PHE A 144 -4.03 -9.20 -20.80
CA PHE A 144 -3.57 -7.90 -20.32
C PHE A 144 -4.75 -6.97 -20.06
N VAL A 145 -4.63 -6.21 -18.96
CA VAL A 145 -5.54 -5.13 -18.58
C VAL A 145 -4.85 -3.78 -18.75
N ASP A 146 -5.63 -2.76 -19.07
CA ASP A 146 -5.19 -1.37 -19.06
C ASP A 146 -5.32 -0.75 -17.65
N VAL A 147 -4.87 0.50 -17.48
CA VAL A 147 -4.94 1.25 -16.22
C VAL A 147 -6.37 1.51 -15.72
N THR A 148 -7.39 1.24 -16.53
CA THR A 148 -8.81 1.28 -16.10
C THR A 148 -9.30 -0.08 -15.60
N GLY A 149 -8.43 -1.10 -15.59
CA GLY A 149 -8.77 -2.48 -15.22
C GLY A 149 -9.54 -3.24 -16.31
N LYS A 150 -9.68 -2.65 -17.53
CA LYS A 150 -10.34 -3.29 -18.66
C LYS A 150 -9.40 -4.29 -19.31
N LEU A 151 -9.89 -5.50 -19.57
CA LEU A 151 -9.17 -6.50 -20.36
C LEU A 151 -9.08 -6.05 -21.81
N VAL A 152 -7.89 -5.67 -22.25
CA VAL A 152 -7.63 -5.18 -23.64
C VAL A 152 -7.02 -6.25 -24.52
N ILE A 153 -6.29 -7.21 -23.96
CA ILE A 153 -5.81 -8.42 -24.63
C ILE A 153 -6.44 -9.61 -23.93
N PRO A 154 -7.27 -10.41 -24.63
CA PRO A 154 -7.97 -11.55 -24.02
C PRO A 154 -7.03 -12.54 -23.36
N VAL A 155 -7.54 -13.23 -22.33
CA VAL A 155 -6.82 -14.30 -21.62
C VAL A 155 -6.76 -15.53 -22.55
N GLN A 156 -5.59 -15.77 -23.14
CA GLN A 156 -5.41 -16.83 -24.14
C GLN A 156 -3.98 -17.38 -24.23
N PHE A 157 -3.01 -16.79 -23.53
CA PHE A 157 -1.60 -17.19 -23.63
C PHE A 157 -1.21 -18.07 -22.45
N ASP A 158 -0.37 -19.06 -22.69
CA ASP A 158 0.15 -19.94 -21.63
C ASP A 158 1.16 -19.20 -20.74
N ASP A 159 1.94 -18.28 -21.33
CA ASP A 159 2.89 -17.42 -20.63
C ASP A 159 3.10 -16.10 -21.39
N VAL A 160 3.45 -15.03 -20.65
CA VAL A 160 3.73 -13.72 -21.24
C VAL A 160 4.88 -13.02 -20.49
N SER A 161 5.60 -12.10 -21.17
CA SER A 161 6.43 -11.10 -20.51
C SER A 161 5.59 -9.84 -20.20
N SER A 162 6.13 -8.91 -19.39
CA SER A 162 5.62 -7.54 -19.39
C SER A 162 5.96 -6.85 -20.72
N PHE A 163 5.21 -5.80 -21.06
CA PHE A 163 5.53 -4.97 -22.20
C PHE A 163 6.87 -4.25 -22.00
N ALA A 164 7.63 -4.10 -23.05
CA ALA A 164 8.83 -3.27 -23.14
C ALA A 164 9.01 -2.83 -24.61
N GLU A 165 9.23 -1.54 -24.85
CA GLU A 165 9.40 -0.97 -26.20
C GLU A 165 8.22 -1.31 -27.15
N GLY A 166 6.99 -1.31 -26.60
CA GLY A 166 5.75 -1.62 -27.33
C GLY A 166 5.51 -3.10 -27.62
N LEU A 167 6.34 -4.01 -27.11
CA LEU A 167 6.25 -5.45 -27.38
C LEU A 167 6.21 -6.27 -26.10
N ALA A 168 5.51 -7.39 -26.12
CA ALA A 168 5.55 -8.42 -25.09
C ALA A 168 5.74 -9.80 -25.74
N ALA A 169 6.60 -10.64 -25.18
CA ALA A 169 6.67 -12.04 -25.58
C ALA A 169 5.44 -12.78 -25.05
N ALA A 170 4.85 -13.64 -25.87
CA ALA A 170 3.69 -14.46 -25.53
C ALA A 170 3.86 -15.88 -26.14
N ARG A 171 3.40 -16.90 -25.39
CA ARG A 171 3.41 -18.30 -25.80
C ARG A 171 2.04 -18.93 -25.59
#